data_2d97557f2c32bcf6063b88b40bf466da
#
_entry.id   2d97557f2c32bcf6063b88b40bf466da
#
_cell.length_a   1.000
_cell.length_b   1.000
_cell.length_c   1.000
_cell.angle_alpha   90.00
_cell.angle_beta   90.00
_cell.angle_gamma   90.00
#
_symmetry.space_group_name_H-M   'P 1'
#
loop_
_entity.id
_entity.type
_entity.pdbx_description
1 polymer ?
#
loop_
_entity_poly.entity_id
_entity_poly.type
_entity_poly.pdbx_seq_one_letter_code
_entity_poly.pdbx_strand_id
1 'polypeptide(L)'
;LFFALAAFFICCTKIDSSHITFAGNIKNNSEELLKVTNYNSTLKQEISIDSKGNFSDQVFIEKDGYYFFQVGRSYTTVRFKKGHDVFVNIDASDFYRSVSYSGDLKKENNYNVAKAQLRANRVGDPKEYFVVPLKEFLPKIEITRDTLFTILAKSGLGQKDIEIEKKIIEYEYLQTYNNYQKFYNYHNKVDPVLPDNYYDPILIMDTDDDELFRHSRAYRNLIIENFRLSSKRELQHDPSLTIIDFVKDKISDIKSLDIREQFVS
;
A
#
# COMPACT_ATOMS: atom_id res chain seq x y z
N LEU A 1 -39.63 -15.11 -53.45
CA LEU A 1 -39.15 -15.41 -52.09
C LEU A 1 -38.13 -14.35 -51.72
N PHE A 2 -38.55 -13.32 -50.95
CA PHE A 2 -37.63 -12.28 -50.42
C PHE A 2 -37.13 -12.70 -49.05
N PHE A 3 -35.82 -12.90 -48.92
CA PHE A 3 -35.16 -13.07 -47.62
C PHE A 3 -34.79 -11.67 -47.09
N ALA A 4 -35.44 -11.23 -46.01
CA ALA A 4 -35.06 -10.04 -45.29
C ALA A 4 -33.90 -10.38 -44.37
N LEU A 5 -32.70 -9.84 -44.64
CA LEU A 5 -31.51 -9.92 -43.79
C LEU A 5 -31.66 -8.91 -42.66
N ALA A 6 -32.02 -9.37 -41.47
CA ALA A 6 -32.02 -8.54 -40.26
C ALA A 6 -30.58 -8.34 -39.77
N ALA A 7 -30.05 -7.17 -40.04
CA ALA A 7 -28.75 -6.73 -39.47
C ALA A 7 -28.95 -6.39 -37.98
N PHE A 8 -28.51 -7.24 -37.09
CA PHE A 8 -28.35 -6.92 -35.67
C PHE A 8 -27.19 -5.94 -35.51
N PHE A 9 -27.51 -4.65 -35.32
CA PHE A 9 -26.55 -3.69 -34.83
C PHE A 9 -26.25 -4.00 -33.33
N ILE A 10 -25.16 -4.68 -33.07
CA ILE A 10 -24.61 -4.75 -31.71
C ILE A 10 -24.08 -3.35 -31.41
N CYS A 11 -24.89 -2.57 -30.70
CA CYS A 11 -24.45 -1.29 -30.14
C CYS A 11 -23.42 -1.62 -29.06
N CYS A 12 -22.10 -1.59 -29.39
CA CYS A 12 -21.06 -1.55 -28.42
C CYS A 12 -21.17 -0.21 -27.68
N THR A 13 -21.96 -0.16 -26.62
CA THR A 13 -21.80 0.90 -25.61
C THR A 13 -20.36 0.81 -25.11
N LYS A 14 -19.56 1.86 -25.31
CA LYS A 14 -18.28 2.01 -24.62
C LYS A 14 -18.57 1.88 -23.13
N ILE A 15 -18.21 0.75 -22.53
CA ILE A 15 -18.24 0.58 -21.08
C ILE A 15 -17.31 1.66 -20.55
N ASP A 16 -17.82 2.54 -19.69
CA ASP A 16 -16.99 3.52 -19.00
C ASP A 16 -16.00 2.74 -18.13
N SER A 17 -14.76 2.65 -18.60
CA SER A 17 -13.71 1.86 -17.97
C SER A 17 -13.28 2.41 -16.60
N SER A 18 -13.78 3.59 -16.20
CA SER A 18 -13.48 4.19 -14.90
C SER A 18 -14.23 3.53 -13.73
N HIS A 19 -15.28 2.77 -14.02
CA HIS A 19 -16.00 1.99 -13.03
C HIS A 19 -15.54 0.53 -13.07
N ILE A 20 -15.43 -0.05 -11.90
CA ILE A 20 -15.16 -1.49 -11.71
C ILE A 20 -16.26 -2.09 -10.85
N THR A 21 -16.62 -3.35 -11.07
CA THR A 21 -17.47 -4.08 -10.13
C THR A 21 -16.61 -4.56 -8.96
N PHE A 22 -16.93 -4.10 -7.74
CA PHE A 22 -16.39 -4.67 -6.52
C PHE A 22 -17.47 -5.41 -5.78
N ALA A 23 -17.34 -6.74 -5.71
CA ALA A 23 -18.37 -7.61 -5.14
C ALA A 23 -17.75 -8.72 -4.30
N GLY A 24 -18.57 -9.39 -3.50
CA GLY A 24 -18.10 -10.51 -2.71
C GLY A 24 -19.06 -10.99 -1.64
N ASN A 25 -18.50 -11.83 -0.73
CA ASN A 25 -19.24 -12.33 0.42
C ASN A 25 -18.37 -12.26 1.67
N ILE A 26 -18.95 -11.79 2.77
CA ILE A 26 -18.34 -11.71 4.09
C ILE A 26 -19.14 -12.57 5.05
N LYS A 27 -18.67 -13.80 5.28
CA LYS A 27 -19.28 -14.73 6.25
C LYS A 27 -19.10 -14.24 7.67
N ASN A 28 -19.99 -14.67 8.57
CA ASN A 28 -19.93 -14.33 10.00
C ASN A 28 -19.83 -12.82 10.28
N ASN A 29 -20.41 -12.01 9.39
CA ASN A 29 -20.39 -10.56 9.45
C ASN A 29 -21.59 -10.01 10.21
N SER A 30 -21.36 -8.97 11.01
CA SER A 30 -22.40 -8.21 11.72
C SER A 30 -22.56 -6.77 11.22
N GLU A 31 -21.73 -6.34 10.27
CA GLU A 31 -21.74 -5.00 9.72
C GLU A 31 -22.68 -4.90 8.52
N GLU A 32 -23.37 -3.77 8.38
CA GLU A 32 -24.29 -3.49 7.26
C GLU A 32 -23.59 -2.79 6.08
N LEU A 33 -22.38 -2.27 6.32
CA LEU A 33 -21.64 -1.46 5.36
C LEU A 33 -20.16 -1.88 5.32
N LEU A 34 -19.58 -1.85 4.13
CA LEU A 34 -18.15 -1.77 3.94
C LEU A 34 -17.78 -0.40 3.34
N LYS A 35 -16.56 0.07 3.63
CA LYS A 35 -16.05 1.36 3.13
C LYS A 35 -14.87 1.12 2.21
N VAL A 36 -14.86 1.78 1.05
CA VAL A 36 -13.73 1.79 0.12
C VAL A 36 -13.12 3.18 0.12
N THR A 37 -11.79 3.25 0.25
CA THR A 37 -11.04 4.51 0.23
C THR A 37 -9.76 4.37 -0.60
N ASN A 38 -9.25 5.47 -1.14
CA ASN A 38 -7.92 5.54 -1.71
C ASN A 38 -6.90 6.11 -0.70
N TYR A 39 -5.62 6.19 -1.10
CA TYR A 39 -4.52 6.58 -0.20
C TYR A 39 -4.61 8.02 0.33
N ASN A 40 -5.18 8.95 -0.45
CA ASN A 40 -5.35 10.36 -0.08
C ASN A 40 -6.77 10.68 0.42
N SER A 41 -7.63 9.67 0.58
CA SER A 41 -9.01 9.79 1.07
C SER A 41 -9.92 10.69 0.23
N THR A 42 -9.58 10.95 -1.04
CA THR A 42 -10.47 11.65 -1.98
C THR A 42 -11.61 10.75 -2.45
N LEU A 43 -11.39 9.43 -2.55
CA LEU A 43 -12.45 8.44 -2.70
C LEU A 43 -12.90 7.98 -1.31
N LYS A 44 -14.21 8.07 -1.04
CA LYS A 44 -14.88 7.47 0.12
C LYS A 44 -16.22 6.96 -0.36
N GLN A 45 -16.34 5.65 -0.51
CA GLN A 45 -17.59 5.00 -0.91
C GLN A 45 -18.01 3.98 0.14
N GLU A 46 -19.28 3.99 0.51
CA GLU A 46 -19.90 2.97 1.35
C GLU A 46 -20.71 2.02 0.48
N ILE A 47 -20.58 0.72 0.69
CA ILE A 47 -21.25 -0.34 -0.04
C ILE A 47 -22.05 -1.17 0.95
N SER A 48 -23.34 -1.37 0.66
CA SER A 48 -24.22 -2.14 1.54
C SER A 48 -23.92 -3.63 1.49
N ILE A 49 -23.97 -4.27 2.65
CA ILE A 49 -23.83 -5.72 2.83
C ILE A 49 -25.21 -6.27 3.19
N ASP A 50 -25.70 -7.28 2.48
CA ASP A 50 -26.98 -7.92 2.77
C ASP A 50 -26.89 -8.84 4.01
N SER A 51 -28.04 -9.32 4.47
CA SER A 51 -28.12 -10.23 5.65
C SER A 51 -27.45 -11.59 5.46
N LYS A 52 -27.05 -11.94 4.23
CA LYS A 52 -26.27 -13.15 3.90
C LYS A 52 -24.77 -12.85 3.75
N GLY A 53 -24.36 -11.60 3.98
CA GLY A 53 -22.98 -11.13 3.83
C GLY A 53 -22.57 -10.78 2.41
N ASN A 54 -23.49 -10.79 1.43
CA ASN A 54 -23.15 -10.43 0.06
C ASN A 54 -23.15 -8.92 -0.12
N PHE A 55 -22.26 -8.44 -0.97
CA PHE A 55 -22.22 -7.06 -1.43
C PHE A 55 -21.83 -7.01 -2.91
N SER A 56 -22.28 -5.98 -3.61
CA SER A 56 -21.88 -5.70 -4.99
C SER A 56 -22.18 -4.25 -5.31
N ASP A 57 -21.21 -3.52 -5.80
CA ASP A 57 -21.38 -2.14 -6.24
C ASP A 57 -20.37 -1.77 -7.34
N GLN A 58 -20.68 -0.68 -8.05
CA GLN A 58 -19.76 -0.06 -9.00
C GLN A 58 -18.91 0.96 -8.26
N VAL A 59 -17.60 0.74 -8.26
CA VAL A 59 -16.64 1.68 -7.65
C VAL A 59 -15.99 2.51 -8.75
N PHE A 60 -16.12 3.82 -8.66
CA PHE A 60 -15.40 4.74 -9.54
C PHE A 60 -13.95 4.86 -9.11
N ILE A 61 -13.01 4.59 -10.02
CA ILE A 61 -11.58 4.74 -9.75
C ILE A 61 -10.97 5.76 -10.73
N GLU A 62 -10.31 6.74 -10.18
CA GLU A 62 -9.61 7.76 -10.97
C GLU A 62 -8.32 7.21 -11.58
N LYS A 63 -7.55 6.47 -10.81
CA LYS A 63 -6.26 5.87 -11.20
C LYS A 63 -6.22 4.39 -10.81
N ASP A 64 -5.52 3.59 -11.61
CA ASP A 64 -5.17 2.20 -11.24
C ASP A 64 -4.27 2.22 -10.00
N GLY A 65 -4.44 1.27 -9.07
CA GLY A 65 -3.60 1.22 -7.88
C GLY A 65 -4.19 0.44 -6.71
N TYR A 66 -3.59 0.67 -5.54
CA TYR A 66 -4.06 0.08 -4.30
C TYR A 66 -5.06 0.99 -3.61
N TYR A 67 -6.16 0.39 -3.22
CA TYR A 67 -7.24 0.96 -2.44
C TYR A 67 -7.35 0.23 -1.12
N PHE A 68 -8.08 0.79 -0.17
CA PHE A 68 -8.39 0.15 1.10
C PHE A 68 -9.87 -0.13 1.16
N PHE A 69 -10.25 -1.29 1.68
CA PHE A 69 -11.60 -1.49 2.13
C PHE A 69 -11.63 -1.93 3.59
N GLN A 70 -12.67 -1.48 4.29
CA GLN A 70 -12.85 -1.66 5.71
C GLN A 70 -14.22 -2.26 5.99
N VAL A 71 -14.27 -3.23 6.89
CA VAL A 71 -15.49 -3.82 7.45
C VAL A 71 -15.38 -3.77 8.96
N GLY A 72 -16.24 -2.99 9.62
CA GLY A 72 -16.11 -2.71 11.04
C GLY A 72 -14.75 -2.10 11.39
N ARG A 73 -13.96 -2.81 12.21
CA ARG A 73 -12.60 -2.40 12.60
C ARG A 73 -11.51 -3.02 11.75
N SER A 74 -11.83 -4.00 10.93
CA SER A 74 -10.87 -4.72 10.08
C SER A 74 -10.75 -4.03 8.73
N TYR A 75 -9.53 -3.92 8.22
CA TYR A 75 -9.28 -3.34 6.90
C TYR A 75 -8.18 -4.11 6.16
N THR A 76 -8.22 -4.08 4.84
CA THR A 76 -7.17 -4.64 3.99
C THR A 76 -7.03 -3.84 2.72
N THR A 77 -5.97 -4.11 1.96
CA THR A 77 -5.75 -3.51 0.65
C THR A 77 -6.36 -4.35 -0.45
N VAL A 78 -6.84 -3.67 -1.49
CA VAL A 78 -7.29 -4.27 -2.74
C VAL A 78 -6.68 -3.51 -3.90
N ARG A 79 -6.22 -4.21 -4.92
CA ARG A 79 -5.79 -3.60 -6.18
C ARG A 79 -6.98 -3.48 -7.10
N PHE A 80 -7.24 -2.26 -7.57
CA PHE A 80 -8.19 -1.97 -8.61
C PHE A 80 -7.49 -1.51 -9.89
N LYS A 81 -8.07 -1.88 -11.02
CA LYS A 81 -7.63 -1.46 -12.34
C LYS A 81 -8.86 -1.25 -13.22
N LYS A 82 -8.87 -0.15 -13.96
CA LYS A 82 -9.97 0.22 -14.85
C LYS A 82 -10.37 -0.92 -15.79
N GLY A 83 -11.67 -1.20 -15.85
CA GLY A 83 -12.22 -2.25 -16.70
C GLY A 83 -12.01 -3.69 -16.20
N HIS A 84 -11.59 -3.89 -14.92
CA HIS A 84 -11.35 -5.21 -14.33
C HIS A 84 -12.17 -5.39 -13.05
N ASP A 85 -13.01 -6.41 -13.02
CA ASP A 85 -13.84 -6.72 -11.86
C ASP A 85 -13.06 -7.47 -10.78
N VAL A 86 -13.40 -7.18 -9.52
CA VAL A 86 -12.76 -7.77 -8.35
C VAL A 86 -13.81 -8.39 -7.44
N PHE A 87 -13.62 -9.67 -7.14
CA PHE A 87 -14.46 -10.40 -6.21
C PHE A 87 -13.65 -10.86 -5.00
N VAL A 88 -14.18 -10.67 -3.79
CA VAL A 88 -13.53 -11.05 -2.55
C VAL A 88 -14.43 -11.92 -1.68
N ASN A 89 -13.83 -12.93 -1.04
CA ASN A 89 -14.49 -13.74 -0.01
C ASN A 89 -13.72 -13.63 1.29
N ILE A 90 -14.43 -13.43 2.39
CA ILE A 90 -13.88 -13.21 3.72
C ILE A 90 -14.73 -13.95 4.76
N ASP A 91 -14.09 -14.43 5.80
CA ASP A 91 -14.74 -14.81 7.06
C ASP A 91 -14.39 -13.74 8.11
N ALA A 92 -15.38 -12.97 8.58
CA ALA A 92 -15.15 -11.89 9.54
C ALA A 92 -14.60 -12.38 10.88
N SER A 93 -14.81 -13.66 11.25
CA SER A 93 -14.25 -14.26 12.46
C SER A 93 -12.75 -14.51 12.37
N ASP A 94 -12.18 -14.60 11.15
CA ASP A 94 -10.74 -14.71 10.89
C ASP A 94 -10.34 -13.86 9.67
N PHE A 95 -10.68 -12.58 9.74
CA PHE A 95 -10.61 -11.64 8.63
C PHE A 95 -9.28 -11.73 7.86
N TYR A 96 -8.17 -11.56 8.54
CA TYR A 96 -6.86 -11.42 7.87
C TYR A 96 -6.32 -12.71 7.25
N ARG A 97 -6.76 -13.89 7.72
CA ARG A 97 -6.31 -15.18 7.17
C ARG A 97 -7.23 -15.72 6.10
N SER A 98 -8.50 -15.30 6.12
CA SER A 98 -9.53 -15.84 5.22
C SER A 98 -9.70 -15.06 3.93
N VAL A 99 -9.14 -13.84 3.81
CA VAL A 99 -9.25 -13.01 2.62
C VAL A 99 -8.75 -13.78 1.39
N SER A 100 -9.62 -13.90 0.38
CA SER A 100 -9.28 -14.51 -0.90
C SER A 100 -9.98 -13.79 -2.04
N TYR A 101 -9.29 -13.62 -3.15
CA TYR A 101 -9.80 -12.90 -4.32
C TYR A 101 -9.99 -13.81 -5.52
N SER A 102 -11.02 -13.48 -6.31
CA SER A 102 -11.28 -14.06 -7.64
C SER A 102 -11.55 -12.95 -8.66
N GLY A 103 -11.82 -13.31 -9.92
CA GLY A 103 -11.97 -12.34 -11.00
C GLY A 103 -10.65 -12.00 -11.68
N ASP A 104 -10.62 -10.86 -12.35
CA ASP A 104 -9.55 -10.49 -13.28
C ASP A 104 -8.20 -10.23 -12.58
N LEU A 105 -8.25 -9.61 -11.41
CA LEU A 105 -7.04 -9.24 -10.63
C LEU A 105 -6.75 -10.22 -9.47
N LYS A 106 -7.18 -11.48 -9.61
CA LYS A 106 -6.99 -12.49 -8.55
C LYS A 106 -5.53 -12.74 -8.19
N LYS A 107 -4.63 -12.70 -9.17
CA LYS A 107 -3.20 -12.96 -8.93
C LYS A 107 -2.57 -11.85 -8.09
N GLU A 108 -2.80 -10.60 -8.49
CA GLU A 108 -2.30 -9.40 -7.85
C GLU A 108 -2.82 -9.30 -6.41
N ASN A 109 -4.11 -9.48 -6.24
CA ASN A 109 -4.75 -9.36 -4.94
C ASN A 109 -4.37 -10.51 -3.98
N ASN A 110 -4.34 -11.76 -4.45
CA ASN A 110 -3.91 -12.89 -3.61
C ASN A 110 -2.41 -12.86 -3.29
N TYR A 111 -1.56 -12.33 -4.19
CA TYR A 111 -0.16 -12.04 -3.87
C TYR A 111 -0.05 -11.04 -2.72
N ASN A 112 -0.84 -9.95 -2.72
CA ASN A 112 -0.84 -8.98 -1.63
C ASN A 112 -1.29 -9.58 -0.30
N VAL A 113 -2.29 -10.46 -0.32
CA VAL A 113 -2.71 -11.21 0.88
C VAL A 113 -1.56 -12.07 1.41
N ALA A 114 -0.91 -12.84 0.57
CA ALA A 114 0.23 -13.69 0.95
C ALA A 114 1.39 -12.85 1.51
N LYS A 115 1.69 -11.70 0.88
CA LYS A 115 2.70 -10.73 1.34
C LYS A 115 2.36 -10.20 2.74
N ALA A 116 1.13 -9.76 2.96
CA ALA A 116 0.68 -9.23 4.24
C ALA A 116 0.71 -10.29 5.35
N GLN A 117 0.24 -11.50 5.07
CA GLN A 117 0.26 -12.63 6.01
C GLN A 117 1.69 -13.04 6.39
N LEU A 118 2.61 -13.12 5.41
CA LEU A 118 4.01 -13.41 5.70
C LEU A 118 4.61 -12.37 6.65
N ARG A 119 4.40 -11.08 6.36
CA ARG A 119 4.91 -9.99 7.21
C ARG A 119 4.35 -10.06 8.62
N ALA A 120 3.03 -10.23 8.76
CA ALA A 120 2.39 -10.36 10.06
C ALA A 120 2.96 -11.56 10.86
N ASN A 121 3.13 -12.70 10.22
CA ASN A 121 3.70 -13.89 10.86
C ASN A 121 5.18 -13.70 11.25
N ARG A 122 5.97 -12.96 10.47
CA ARG A 122 7.39 -12.70 10.75
C ARG A 122 7.59 -11.68 11.86
N VAL A 123 6.76 -10.66 11.92
CA VAL A 123 6.80 -9.65 12.98
C VAL A 123 6.29 -10.24 14.29
N GLY A 124 5.20 -11.01 14.25
CA GLY A 124 4.58 -11.55 15.45
C GLY A 124 4.23 -10.46 16.44
N ASP A 125 4.68 -10.60 17.71
CA ASP A 125 4.55 -9.53 18.70
C ASP A 125 5.63 -8.46 18.49
N PRO A 126 5.26 -7.19 18.19
CA PRO A 126 6.21 -6.09 18.07
C PRO A 126 7.08 -5.88 19.31
N LYS A 127 6.58 -6.24 20.51
CA LYS A 127 7.35 -6.16 21.76
C LYS A 127 8.52 -7.13 21.80
N GLU A 128 8.46 -8.23 21.03
CA GLU A 128 9.55 -9.21 20.93
C GLU A 128 10.40 -8.94 19.69
N TYR A 129 9.78 -8.42 18.64
CA TYR A 129 10.44 -8.21 17.35
C TYR A 129 11.45 -7.06 17.36
N PHE A 130 11.09 -5.92 17.97
CA PHE A 130 11.90 -4.69 17.93
C PHE A 130 12.81 -4.49 19.15
N VAL A 131 12.72 -5.30 20.21
CA VAL A 131 13.48 -5.07 21.46
C VAL A 131 14.89 -5.66 21.44
N VAL A 132 15.27 -6.36 20.40
CA VAL A 132 16.59 -6.98 20.25
C VAL A 132 17.63 -5.96 19.75
N PRO A 133 18.92 -6.16 20.05
CA PRO A 133 19.99 -5.30 19.50
C PRO A 133 19.98 -5.24 17.97
N LEU A 134 20.44 -4.13 17.38
CA LEU A 134 20.44 -3.90 15.92
C LEU A 134 21.05 -5.07 15.13
N LYS A 135 22.18 -5.62 15.61
CA LYS A 135 22.87 -6.76 14.99
C LYS A 135 22.03 -8.04 14.89
N GLU A 136 21.01 -8.17 15.74
CA GLU A 136 20.07 -9.30 15.74
C GLU A 136 18.79 -8.97 14.98
N PHE A 137 18.44 -7.68 14.93
CA PHE A 137 17.27 -7.19 14.20
C PHE A 137 17.48 -7.21 12.68
N LEU A 138 18.64 -6.76 12.19
CA LEU A 138 18.91 -6.67 10.74
C LEU A 138 18.72 -8.00 10.01
N PRO A 139 19.28 -9.14 10.46
CA PRO A 139 19.04 -10.42 9.79
C PRO A 139 17.56 -10.81 9.71
N LYS A 140 16.74 -10.45 10.71
CA LYS A 140 15.29 -10.76 10.70
C LYS A 140 14.56 -10.04 9.56
N ILE A 141 14.86 -8.76 9.37
CA ILE A 141 14.22 -7.98 8.29
C ILE A 141 14.76 -8.35 6.91
N GLU A 142 16.04 -8.70 6.79
CA GLU A 142 16.66 -9.21 5.57
C GLU A 142 16.03 -10.53 5.12
N ILE A 143 15.91 -11.51 6.02
CA ILE A 143 15.25 -12.79 5.74
C ILE A 143 13.80 -12.56 5.30
N THR A 144 13.10 -11.60 5.90
CA THR A 144 11.73 -11.26 5.51
C THR A 144 11.68 -10.70 4.09
N ARG A 145 12.55 -9.76 3.75
CA ARG A 145 12.69 -9.19 2.40
C ARG A 145 12.98 -10.28 1.36
N ASP A 146 13.97 -11.14 1.61
CA ASP A 146 14.41 -12.17 0.67
C ASP A 146 13.31 -13.25 0.47
N THR A 147 12.55 -13.54 1.53
CA THR A 147 11.37 -14.41 1.42
C THR A 147 10.28 -13.77 0.57
N LEU A 148 10.06 -12.45 0.69
CA LEU A 148 9.10 -11.71 -0.14
C LEU A 148 9.53 -11.73 -1.62
N PHE A 149 10.82 -11.57 -1.94
CA PHE A 149 11.30 -11.74 -3.32
C PHE A 149 11.06 -13.14 -3.85
N THR A 150 11.22 -14.17 -3.01
CA THR A 150 10.94 -15.56 -3.39
C THR A 150 9.46 -15.76 -3.71
N ILE A 151 8.55 -15.19 -2.91
CA ILE A 151 7.10 -15.24 -3.16
C ILE A 151 6.76 -14.47 -4.44
N LEU A 152 7.34 -13.28 -4.64
CA LEU A 152 7.14 -12.47 -5.83
C LEU A 152 7.55 -13.22 -7.11
N ALA A 153 8.69 -13.89 -7.09
CA ALA A 153 9.17 -14.67 -8.25
C ALA A 153 8.21 -15.81 -8.63
N LYS A 154 7.41 -16.33 -7.66
CA LYS A 154 6.43 -17.40 -7.86
C LYS A 154 4.99 -16.89 -8.04
N SER A 155 4.76 -15.58 -7.99
CA SER A 155 3.41 -14.99 -8.00
C SER A 155 2.66 -15.15 -9.31
N GLY A 156 3.37 -15.29 -10.43
CA GLY A 156 2.79 -15.29 -11.78
C GLY A 156 2.26 -13.93 -12.21
N LEU A 157 2.72 -12.84 -11.58
CA LEU A 157 2.42 -11.47 -11.97
C LEU A 157 3.06 -11.11 -13.30
N GLY A 158 2.54 -10.09 -13.98
CA GLY A 158 3.15 -9.52 -15.17
C GLY A 158 4.49 -8.84 -14.86
N GLN A 159 5.38 -8.74 -15.85
CA GLN A 159 6.73 -8.20 -15.67
C GLN A 159 6.72 -6.77 -15.06
N LYS A 160 5.82 -5.91 -15.54
CA LYS A 160 5.68 -4.55 -15.00
C LYS A 160 5.30 -4.56 -13.51
N ASP A 161 4.39 -5.44 -13.11
CA ASP A 161 3.98 -5.55 -11.71
C ASP A 161 5.09 -6.14 -10.84
N ILE A 162 5.89 -7.06 -11.38
CA ILE A 162 7.08 -7.59 -10.69
C ILE A 162 8.11 -6.48 -10.43
N GLU A 163 8.35 -5.62 -11.39
CA GLU A 163 9.33 -4.52 -11.26
C GLU A 163 8.91 -3.51 -10.20
N ILE A 164 7.65 -3.09 -10.19
CA ILE A 164 7.15 -2.16 -9.16
C ILE A 164 7.11 -2.83 -7.78
N GLU A 165 6.71 -4.11 -7.68
CA GLU A 165 6.67 -4.83 -6.41
C GLU A 165 8.07 -5.06 -5.83
N LYS A 166 9.11 -5.26 -6.64
CA LYS A 166 10.50 -5.30 -6.16
C LYS A 166 10.87 -4.00 -5.43
N LYS A 167 10.58 -2.86 -6.04
CA LYS A 167 10.82 -1.56 -5.41
C LYS A 167 9.99 -1.42 -4.11
N ILE A 168 8.72 -1.81 -4.14
CA ILE A 168 7.85 -1.75 -2.95
C ILE A 168 8.44 -2.60 -1.81
N ILE A 169 8.91 -3.81 -2.07
CA ILE A 169 9.54 -4.67 -1.06
C ILE A 169 10.77 -3.99 -0.45
N GLU A 170 11.64 -3.36 -1.26
CA GLU A 170 12.80 -2.64 -0.75
C GLU A 170 12.42 -1.45 0.13
N TYR A 171 11.39 -0.68 -0.24
CA TYR A 171 10.92 0.43 0.59
C TYR A 171 10.18 -0.06 1.86
N GLU A 172 9.50 -1.18 1.83
CA GLU A 172 8.92 -1.81 3.01
C GLU A 172 10.01 -2.31 3.98
N TYR A 173 11.10 -2.86 3.44
CA TYR A 173 12.30 -3.20 4.22
C TYR A 173 12.90 -1.94 4.85
N LEU A 174 13.15 -0.89 4.06
CA LEU A 174 13.72 0.37 4.52
C LEU A 174 12.84 1.07 5.58
N GLN A 175 11.52 1.02 5.43
CA GLN A 175 10.61 1.54 6.45
C GLN A 175 10.68 0.73 7.75
N THR A 176 10.77 -0.60 7.67
CA THR A 176 10.90 -1.44 8.85
C THR A 176 12.24 -1.17 9.56
N TYR A 177 13.31 -1.00 8.79
CA TYR A 177 14.61 -0.56 9.27
C TYR A 177 14.51 0.79 10.00
N ASN A 178 13.92 1.81 9.36
CA ASN A 178 13.74 3.15 9.94
C ASN A 178 12.93 3.13 11.24
N ASN A 179 11.93 2.28 11.33
CA ASN A 179 11.06 2.16 12.50
C ASN A 179 11.77 1.53 13.72
N TYR A 180 12.91 0.87 13.54
CA TYR A 180 13.60 0.14 14.61
C TYR A 180 13.90 1.04 15.81
N GLN A 181 14.55 2.19 15.64
CA GLN A 181 14.89 3.08 16.75
C GLN A 181 13.65 3.46 17.55
N LYS A 182 12.59 3.89 16.87
CA LYS A 182 11.35 4.33 17.50
C LYS A 182 10.70 3.23 18.34
N PHE A 183 10.58 2.02 17.78
CA PHE A 183 9.95 0.90 18.49
C PHE A 183 10.87 0.32 19.57
N TYR A 184 12.17 0.25 19.34
CA TYR A 184 13.14 -0.16 20.36
C TYR A 184 13.05 0.77 21.58
N ASN A 185 13.13 2.09 21.39
CA ASN A 185 12.98 3.07 22.46
C ASN A 185 11.62 2.97 23.16
N TYR A 186 10.54 2.85 22.38
CA TYR A 186 9.19 2.75 22.94
C TYR A 186 9.04 1.56 23.91
N HIS A 187 9.61 0.42 23.58
CA HIS A 187 9.47 -0.80 24.39
C HIS A 187 10.54 -0.91 25.48
N ASN A 188 11.79 -0.58 25.19
CA ASN A 188 12.92 -0.69 26.15
C ASN A 188 13.10 0.55 27.03
N LYS A 189 12.46 1.69 26.69
CA LYS A 189 12.60 2.99 27.38
C LYS A 189 14.02 3.56 27.35
N VAL A 190 14.81 3.15 26.38
CA VAL A 190 16.20 3.59 26.14
C VAL A 190 16.46 3.58 24.63
N ASP A 191 17.32 4.48 24.18
CA ASP A 191 17.72 4.51 22.77
C ASP A 191 18.65 3.34 22.42
N PRO A 192 18.48 2.73 21.25
CA PRO A 192 19.42 1.72 20.77
C PRO A 192 20.75 2.37 20.38
N VAL A 193 21.83 1.60 20.46
CA VAL A 193 23.11 2.02 19.85
C VAL A 193 23.01 1.87 18.35
N LEU A 194 23.11 2.99 17.63
CA LEU A 194 23.04 3.05 16.17
C LEU A 194 24.40 3.54 15.62
N PRO A 195 24.82 3.07 14.44
CA PRO A 195 25.99 3.62 13.75
C PRO A 195 25.69 5.04 13.23
N ASP A 196 26.74 5.87 13.07
CA ASP A 196 26.60 7.27 12.63
C ASP A 196 25.90 7.41 11.27
N ASN A 197 26.10 6.44 10.38
CA ASN A 197 25.50 6.38 9.04
C ASN A 197 24.15 5.65 8.99
N TYR A 198 23.51 5.42 10.14
CA TYR A 198 22.26 4.65 10.21
C TYR A 198 21.16 5.19 9.28
N TYR A 199 21.05 6.50 9.14
CA TYR A 199 20.00 7.14 8.33
C TYR A 199 20.39 7.39 6.87
N ASP A 200 21.63 7.11 6.47
CA ASP A 200 22.09 7.37 5.09
C ASP A 200 21.21 6.72 4.01
N PRO A 201 20.73 5.45 4.16
CA PRO A 201 19.86 4.86 3.16
C PRO A 201 18.55 5.63 2.93
N ILE A 202 18.05 6.34 3.95
CA ILE A 202 16.84 7.16 3.85
C ILE A 202 17.17 8.52 3.24
N LEU A 203 18.30 9.10 3.58
CA LEU A 203 18.73 10.41 3.09
C LEU A 203 19.03 10.41 1.58
N ILE A 204 19.53 9.29 1.03
CA ILE A 204 19.89 9.16 -0.38
C ILE A 204 18.80 8.54 -1.26
N MET A 205 17.63 8.19 -0.69
CA MET A 205 16.54 7.58 -1.47
C MET A 205 16.00 8.55 -2.52
N ASP A 206 15.52 8.01 -3.63
CA ASP A 206 14.74 8.78 -4.59
C ASP A 206 13.40 9.18 -3.95
N THR A 207 13.09 10.47 -4.00
CA THR A 207 11.87 11.06 -3.43
C THR A 207 10.87 11.54 -4.48
N ASP A 208 11.08 11.23 -5.77
CA ASP A 208 10.25 11.74 -6.88
C ASP A 208 9.73 10.61 -7.83
N ASP A 209 9.51 9.40 -7.30
CA ASP A 209 8.90 8.28 -8.04
C ASP A 209 7.37 8.28 -7.84
N ASP A 210 6.65 8.86 -8.81
CA ASP A 210 5.20 9.00 -8.81
C ASP A 210 4.46 7.66 -8.83
N GLU A 211 5.01 6.62 -9.48
CA GLU A 211 4.43 5.28 -9.49
C GLU A 211 4.53 4.62 -8.11
N LEU A 212 5.68 4.71 -7.46
CA LEU A 212 5.86 4.25 -6.08
C LEU A 212 4.99 5.01 -5.09
N PHE A 213 4.85 6.33 -5.27
CA PHE A 213 4.02 7.15 -4.39
C PHE A 213 2.57 6.65 -4.36
N ARG A 214 2.01 6.31 -5.52
CA ARG A 214 0.65 5.77 -5.61
C ARG A 214 0.52 4.36 -5.04
N HIS A 215 1.54 3.52 -5.20
CA HIS A 215 1.46 2.10 -4.88
C HIS A 215 2.02 1.73 -3.50
N SER A 216 2.90 2.53 -2.90
CA SER A 216 3.62 2.18 -1.67
C SER A 216 3.38 3.15 -0.52
N ARG A 217 2.67 2.68 0.52
CA ARG A 217 2.57 3.42 1.77
C ARG A 217 3.94 3.60 2.44
N ALA A 218 4.80 2.59 2.34
CA ALA A 218 6.14 2.64 2.90
C ALA A 218 6.95 3.78 2.27
N TYR A 219 6.89 3.90 0.95
CA TYR A 219 7.56 4.97 0.22
C TYR A 219 7.04 6.35 0.63
N ARG A 220 5.71 6.56 0.70
CA ARG A 220 5.13 7.83 1.18
C ARG A 220 5.62 8.23 2.57
N ASN A 221 5.63 7.29 3.50
CA ASN A 221 6.11 7.55 4.85
C ASN A 221 7.61 7.89 4.88
N LEU A 222 8.41 7.22 4.05
CA LEU A 222 9.85 7.46 3.97
C LEU A 222 10.20 8.79 3.31
N ILE A 223 9.39 9.28 2.37
CA ILE A 223 9.56 10.64 1.83
C ILE A 223 9.45 11.67 2.97
N ILE A 224 8.42 11.57 3.81
CA ILE A 224 8.23 12.47 4.97
C ILE A 224 9.44 12.37 5.92
N GLU A 225 9.93 11.15 6.16
CA GLU A 225 11.07 10.93 7.04
C GLU A 225 12.38 11.46 6.42
N ASN A 226 12.59 11.30 5.12
CA ASN A 226 13.71 11.90 4.39
C ASN A 226 13.72 13.41 4.55
N PHE A 227 12.59 14.08 4.35
CA PHE A 227 12.47 15.53 4.55
C PHE A 227 12.77 15.93 5.99
N ARG A 228 12.26 15.20 6.99
CA ARG A 228 12.52 15.45 8.41
C ARG A 228 13.99 15.32 8.77
N LEU A 229 14.67 14.28 8.27
CA LEU A 229 16.09 14.04 8.52
C LEU A 229 16.97 15.05 7.80
N SER A 230 16.65 15.35 6.53
CA SER A 230 17.37 16.33 5.72
C SER A 230 17.25 17.73 6.30
N SER A 231 16.03 18.15 6.71
CA SER A 231 15.83 19.46 7.34
C SER A 231 16.62 19.60 8.64
N LYS A 232 16.62 18.56 9.47
CA LYS A 232 17.43 18.57 10.72
C LYS A 232 18.91 18.73 10.43
N ARG A 233 19.42 18.07 9.39
CA ARG A 233 20.84 18.14 8.98
C ARG A 233 21.19 19.53 8.45
N GLU A 234 20.39 20.09 7.54
CA GLU A 234 20.63 21.41 6.95
C GLU A 234 20.54 22.54 7.98
N LEU A 235 19.53 22.52 8.86
CA LEU A 235 19.38 23.51 9.94
C LEU A 235 20.51 23.46 10.97
N GLN A 236 21.19 22.31 11.12
CA GLN A 236 22.40 22.21 11.96
C GLN A 236 23.62 22.84 11.28
N HIS A 237 23.69 22.79 9.94
CA HIS A 237 24.78 23.39 9.14
C HIS A 237 24.58 24.88 8.90
N ASP A 238 23.34 25.32 8.69
CA ASP A 238 22.98 26.73 8.51
C ASP A 238 21.86 27.14 9.47
N PRO A 239 22.20 27.70 10.64
CA PRO A 239 21.23 28.19 11.63
C PRO A 239 20.38 29.36 11.16
N SER A 240 20.70 30.02 10.04
CA SER A 240 19.91 31.11 9.47
C SER A 240 18.75 30.61 8.61
N LEU A 241 18.81 29.35 8.16
CA LEU A 241 17.77 28.70 7.37
C LEU A 241 16.55 28.41 8.24
N THR A 242 15.35 28.72 7.73
CA THR A 242 14.11 28.29 8.39
C THR A 242 13.63 26.95 7.81
N ILE A 243 12.84 26.20 8.58
CA ILE A 243 12.22 24.97 8.09
C ILE A 243 11.32 25.23 6.87
N ILE A 244 10.68 26.41 6.82
CA ILE A 244 9.82 26.82 5.70
C ILE A 244 10.62 27.01 4.43
N ASP A 245 11.78 27.66 4.52
CA ASP A 245 12.66 27.90 3.38
C ASP A 245 13.22 26.57 2.85
N PHE A 246 13.66 25.68 3.76
CA PHE A 246 14.10 24.35 3.40
C PHE A 246 13.01 23.56 2.67
N VAL A 247 11.78 23.54 3.21
CA VAL A 247 10.66 22.79 2.61
C VAL A 247 10.30 23.36 1.24
N LYS A 248 10.24 24.70 1.09
CA LYS A 248 9.98 25.35 -0.20
C LYS A 248 11.02 24.99 -1.26
N ASP A 249 12.29 25.01 -0.87
CA ASP A 249 13.40 24.66 -1.77
C ASP A 249 13.27 23.19 -2.21
N LYS A 250 13.14 22.27 -1.28
CA LYS A 250 13.02 20.84 -1.58
C LYS A 250 11.78 20.46 -2.40
N ILE A 251 10.63 21.10 -2.12
CA ILE A 251 9.40 20.87 -2.91
C ILE A 251 9.57 21.36 -4.34
N SER A 252 10.34 22.45 -4.57
CA SER A 252 10.57 22.98 -5.92
C SER A 252 11.26 21.97 -6.85
N ASP A 253 12.10 21.09 -6.30
CA ASP A 253 12.84 20.09 -7.04
C ASP A 253 12.00 18.85 -7.40
N ILE A 254 10.87 18.63 -6.70
CA ILE A 254 9.99 17.49 -6.95
C ILE A 254 9.13 17.77 -8.19
N LYS A 255 9.16 16.86 -9.18
CA LYS A 255 8.37 16.97 -10.42
C LYS A 255 6.95 16.44 -10.25
N SER A 256 6.77 15.38 -9.45
CA SER A 256 5.45 14.78 -9.18
C SER A 256 4.53 15.76 -8.45
N LEU A 257 3.38 16.06 -9.05
CA LEU A 257 2.33 16.88 -8.42
C LEU A 257 1.73 16.17 -7.21
N ASP A 258 1.47 14.86 -7.31
CA ASP A 258 0.89 14.05 -6.23
C ASP A 258 1.78 14.11 -4.98
N ILE A 259 3.12 14.08 -5.15
CA ILE A 259 4.08 14.18 -4.05
C ILE A 259 4.13 15.60 -3.48
N ARG A 260 4.18 16.62 -4.35
CA ARG A 260 4.20 18.02 -3.89
C ARG A 260 2.98 18.39 -3.05
N GLU A 261 1.79 17.95 -3.46
CA GLU A 261 0.54 18.23 -2.76
C GLU A 261 0.51 17.67 -1.34
N GLN A 262 1.25 16.59 -1.06
CA GLN A 262 1.36 16.03 0.28
C GLN A 262 2.04 16.96 1.28
N PHE A 263 2.89 17.89 0.83
CA PHE A 263 3.62 18.82 1.68
C PHE A 263 2.94 20.18 1.83
N VAL A 264 1.91 20.47 1.03
CA VAL A 264 1.18 21.74 1.06
C VAL A 264 -0.25 21.61 1.59
N SER A 265 -0.72 20.38 1.85
CA SER A 265 -2.03 20.05 2.44
C SER A 265 -1.93 19.90 3.95
#